data_e2df9c7d960ab80da11b448c608f9369
#
_entry.id   e2df9c7d960ab80da11b448c608f9369
#
_cell.length_a   1.000
_cell.length_b   1.000
_cell.length_c   1.000
_cell.angle_alpha   90.00
_cell.angle_beta   90.00
_cell.angle_gamma   90.00
#
_symmetry.space_group_name_H-M   'P 1'
#
loop_
_entity.id
_entity.type
_entity.pdbx_description
1 polymer ?
#
loop_
_entity_poly.entity_id
_entity_poly.type
_entity_poly.pdbx_seq_one_letter_code
_entity_poly.pdbx_strand_id
1 'polypeptide(L)'
;MIVLWLTVVDALQRLQVGLAVQMAVLLTAVILFSLPLLSGVCDALSIMKELANQSGVFGTAVLRHIAIVLAALVPTLCLGLPLGWWVCRSARGRQALFPVLNIIQTIPSIALFGLLMAPLALLATAYPALARAGISGVGMAPGVIALILYSLLPVVRGTLAGLEQVPAAVREAARGMGMSPLQIFYRVEVPLALPVLLAGARTATNQAIGLAAVTALIGAGGLGAIMFEGLFSSAHGLVLLGVLPIVALAVLADTAFKVLITVTQGPQTGLAIGPQPALPP
;
A
#
# COMPACT_ATOMS: atom_id res chain seq x y z
N MET A 1 19.96 -16.67 0.48
CA MET A 1 19.69 -15.69 1.57
C MET A 1 18.29 -15.11 1.51
N ILE A 2 17.82 -14.54 0.39
CA ILE A 2 16.47 -13.96 0.26
C ILE A 2 15.37 -15.00 0.51
N VAL A 3 15.48 -16.22 -0.03
CA VAL A 3 14.52 -17.31 0.17
C VAL A 3 14.45 -17.74 1.65
N LEU A 4 15.61 -17.82 2.30
CA LEU A 4 15.70 -18.16 3.74
C LEU A 4 15.05 -17.06 4.60
N TRP A 5 15.14 -15.80 4.16
CA TRP A 5 14.51 -14.66 4.81
C TRP A 5 12.97 -14.70 4.64
N LEU A 6 12.50 -14.99 3.42
CA LEU A 6 11.07 -15.14 3.15
C LEU A 6 10.47 -16.30 3.94
N THR A 7 11.19 -17.42 4.09
CA THR A 7 10.73 -18.56 4.91
C THR A 7 10.72 -18.23 6.40
N VAL A 8 11.68 -17.46 6.91
CA VAL A 8 11.68 -17.01 8.31
C VAL A 8 10.53 -16.04 8.59
N VAL A 9 10.27 -15.09 7.69
CA VAL A 9 9.14 -14.16 7.79
C VAL A 9 7.80 -14.91 7.71
N ASP A 10 7.66 -15.86 6.80
CA ASP A 10 6.45 -16.70 6.69
C ASP A 10 6.25 -17.60 7.93
N ALA A 11 7.32 -18.22 8.44
CA ALA A 11 7.27 -19.03 9.65
C ALA A 11 6.86 -18.20 10.88
N LEU A 12 7.40 -16.98 11.03
CA LEU A 12 7.00 -16.06 12.11
C LEU A 12 5.55 -15.60 12.01
N GLN A 13 5.05 -15.44 10.78
CA GLN A 13 3.64 -15.12 10.54
C GLN A 13 2.71 -16.28 10.91
N ARG A 14 3.12 -17.51 10.66
CA ARG A 14 2.34 -18.72 10.97
C ARG A 14 2.32 -19.03 12.47
N LEU A 15 3.38 -18.69 13.20
CA LEU A 15 3.52 -19.02 14.64
C LEU A 15 2.76 -18.07 15.57
N GLN A 16 2.02 -17.07 15.08
CA GLN A 16 1.31 -16.06 15.89
C GLN A 16 2.16 -15.46 17.03
N VAL A 17 3.45 -15.28 16.77
CA VAL A 17 4.42 -14.84 17.77
C VAL A 17 4.13 -13.39 18.16
N GLY A 18 4.23 -13.08 19.44
CA GLY A 18 3.95 -11.73 19.94
C GLY A 18 4.76 -10.63 19.24
N LEU A 19 4.20 -9.42 19.19
CA LEU A 19 4.76 -8.25 18.49
C LEU A 19 6.25 -8.01 18.82
N ALA A 20 6.63 -8.22 20.09
CA ALA A 20 8.02 -8.04 20.54
C ALA A 20 9.00 -8.99 19.82
N VAL A 21 8.60 -10.23 19.60
CA VAL A 21 9.43 -11.22 18.88
C VAL A 21 9.50 -10.90 17.39
N GLN A 22 8.40 -10.46 16.78
CA GLN A 22 8.38 -10.02 15.38
C GLN A 22 9.32 -8.82 15.18
N MET A 23 9.28 -7.85 16.08
CA MET A 23 10.19 -6.69 16.05
C MET A 23 11.65 -7.09 16.29
N ALA A 24 11.92 -7.98 17.25
CA ALA A 24 13.27 -8.48 17.51
C ALA A 24 13.86 -9.20 16.29
N VAL A 25 13.06 -10.04 15.62
CA VAL A 25 13.53 -10.75 14.41
C VAL A 25 13.76 -9.79 13.25
N LEU A 26 12.88 -8.80 13.05
CA LEU A 26 13.10 -7.76 12.03
C LEU A 26 14.39 -6.96 12.32
N LEU A 27 14.61 -6.58 13.58
CA LEU A 27 15.79 -5.84 13.98
C LEU A 27 17.07 -6.68 13.81
N THR A 28 17.02 -7.95 14.22
CA THR A 28 18.11 -8.89 14.01
C THR A 28 18.43 -9.11 12.54
N ALA A 29 17.40 -9.21 11.72
CA ALA A 29 17.56 -9.35 10.28
C ALA A 29 18.14 -8.09 9.62
N VAL A 30 17.69 -6.90 10.03
CA VAL A 30 18.27 -5.62 9.57
C VAL A 30 19.74 -5.53 9.97
N ILE A 31 20.10 -5.89 11.21
CA ILE A 31 21.48 -5.90 11.69
C ILE A 31 22.32 -6.92 10.91
N LEU A 32 21.86 -8.16 10.75
CA LEU A 32 22.54 -9.22 10.00
C LEU A 32 22.77 -8.85 8.52
N PHE A 33 21.86 -8.07 7.94
CA PHE A 33 22.00 -7.61 6.56
C PHE A 33 22.89 -6.38 6.43
N SER A 34 22.85 -5.48 7.42
CA SER A 34 23.68 -4.27 7.41
C SER A 34 25.15 -4.50 7.80
N LEU A 35 25.43 -5.47 8.67
CA LEU A 35 26.80 -5.79 9.10
C LEU A 35 27.76 -6.14 7.94
N PRO A 36 27.42 -7.07 7.00
CA PRO A 36 28.25 -7.35 5.83
C PRO A 36 28.41 -6.16 4.88
N LEU A 37 27.36 -5.30 4.77
CA LEU A 37 27.41 -4.10 3.96
C LEU A 37 28.36 -3.05 4.53
N LEU A 38 28.38 -2.90 5.86
CA LEU A 38 29.23 -1.93 6.57
C LEU A 38 30.68 -2.43 6.73
N SER A 39 30.90 -3.75 6.71
CA SER A 39 32.23 -4.36 6.89
C SER A 39 33.08 -4.39 5.61
N GLY A 40 32.59 -3.91 4.47
CA GLY A 40 33.30 -3.94 3.19
C GLY A 40 33.42 -5.31 2.53
N VAL A 41 32.94 -6.39 3.18
CA VAL A 41 32.96 -7.75 2.61
C VAL A 41 32.12 -7.84 1.33
N CYS A 42 31.12 -6.96 1.20
CA CYS A 42 30.22 -6.91 0.05
C CYS A 42 30.69 -5.97 -1.07
N ASP A 43 31.80 -5.24 -0.90
CA ASP A 43 32.25 -4.22 -1.90
C ASP A 43 32.58 -4.82 -3.27
N ALA A 44 32.93 -6.11 -3.30
CA ALA A 44 33.14 -6.85 -4.55
C ALA A 44 31.85 -7.22 -5.28
N LEU A 45 30.67 -7.11 -4.63
CA LEU A 45 29.41 -7.40 -5.26
C LEU A 45 29.07 -6.35 -6.33
N SER A 46 28.54 -6.80 -7.45
CA SER A 46 28.11 -5.93 -8.56
C SER A 46 27.18 -4.80 -8.10
N ILE A 47 26.28 -5.09 -7.16
CA ILE A 47 25.33 -4.09 -6.64
C ILE A 47 26.04 -2.96 -5.87
N MET A 48 27.11 -3.24 -5.13
CA MET A 48 27.83 -2.20 -4.37
C MET A 48 28.65 -1.30 -5.30
N LYS A 49 29.22 -1.89 -6.36
CA LYS A 49 29.88 -1.12 -7.42
C LYS A 49 28.89 -0.19 -8.13
N GLU A 50 27.69 -0.70 -8.44
CA GLU A 50 26.63 0.11 -9.05
C GLU A 50 26.11 1.19 -8.08
N LEU A 51 25.98 0.89 -6.80
CA LEU A 51 25.61 1.89 -5.79
C LEU A 51 26.67 3.01 -5.70
N ALA A 52 27.95 2.69 -5.76
CA ALA A 52 29.01 3.67 -5.78
C ALA A 52 28.95 4.55 -7.06
N ASN A 53 28.71 3.93 -8.23
CA ASN A 53 28.55 4.63 -9.49
C ASN A 53 27.31 5.54 -9.51
N GLN A 54 26.21 5.11 -8.89
CA GLN A 54 24.93 5.80 -8.84
C GLN A 54 24.73 6.62 -7.56
N SER A 55 25.77 6.83 -6.74
CA SER A 55 25.65 7.46 -5.41
C SER A 55 24.97 8.83 -5.41
N GLY A 56 25.19 9.64 -6.47
CA GLY A 56 24.56 10.94 -6.63
C GLY A 56 23.07 10.90 -7.00
N VAL A 57 22.60 9.81 -7.60
CA VAL A 57 21.22 9.68 -8.12
C VAL A 57 20.36 8.79 -7.23
N PHE A 58 20.95 7.80 -6.55
CA PHE A 58 20.24 6.80 -5.78
C PHE A 58 19.34 7.41 -4.69
N GLY A 59 19.88 8.33 -3.87
CA GLY A 59 19.11 9.00 -2.81
C GLY A 59 17.92 9.77 -3.36
N THR A 60 18.10 10.50 -4.46
CA THR A 60 17.02 11.24 -5.12
C THR A 60 15.98 10.30 -5.72
N ALA A 61 16.39 9.15 -6.26
CA ALA A 61 15.50 8.13 -6.80
C ALA A 61 14.64 7.50 -5.68
N VAL A 62 15.21 7.21 -4.51
CA VAL A 62 14.45 6.73 -3.32
C VAL A 62 13.41 7.75 -2.89
N LEU A 63 13.83 9.01 -2.70
CA LEU A 63 12.91 10.08 -2.29
C LEU A 63 11.80 10.30 -3.32
N ARG A 64 12.15 10.27 -4.60
CA ARG A 64 11.17 10.39 -5.68
C ARG A 64 10.17 9.25 -5.70
N HIS A 65 10.62 8.02 -5.47
CA HIS A 65 9.75 6.85 -5.38
C HIS A 65 8.75 6.97 -4.23
N ILE A 66 9.22 7.36 -3.06
CA ILE A 66 8.38 7.61 -1.88
C ILE A 66 7.38 8.74 -2.16
N ALA A 67 7.83 9.83 -2.80
CA ALA A 67 6.97 10.94 -3.16
C ALA A 67 5.83 10.53 -4.12
N ILE A 68 6.11 9.69 -5.13
CA ILE A 68 5.10 9.14 -6.05
C ILE A 68 4.07 8.30 -5.27
N VAL A 69 4.54 7.41 -4.38
CA VAL A 69 3.67 6.56 -3.56
C VAL A 69 2.77 7.40 -2.66
N LEU A 70 3.33 8.36 -1.94
CA LEU A 70 2.57 9.23 -1.03
C LEU A 70 1.59 10.13 -1.79
N ALA A 71 2.01 10.69 -2.93
CA ALA A 71 1.16 11.49 -3.80
C ALA A 71 -0.04 10.71 -4.34
N ALA A 72 0.10 9.39 -4.50
CA ALA A 72 -1.01 8.53 -4.88
C ALA A 72 -1.84 8.08 -3.66
N LEU A 73 -1.18 7.67 -2.57
CA LEU A 73 -1.85 7.08 -1.40
C LEU A 73 -2.74 8.07 -0.66
N VAL A 74 -2.28 9.31 -0.47
CA VAL A 74 -3.06 10.33 0.25
C VAL A 74 -4.41 10.61 -0.44
N PRO A 75 -4.46 10.96 -1.75
CA PRO A 75 -5.75 11.12 -2.44
C PRO A 75 -6.58 9.81 -2.48
N THR A 76 -5.92 8.65 -2.61
CA THR A 76 -6.61 7.36 -2.59
C THR A 76 -7.35 7.15 -1.27
N LEU A 77 -6.75 7.45 -0.12
CA LEU A 77 -7.41 7.35 1.17
C LEU A 77 -8.50 8.40 1.33
N CYS A 78 -8.23 9.65 0.94
CA CYS A 78 -9.20 10.74 0.98
C CYS A 78 -10.47 10.47 0.16
N LEU A 79 -10.34 9.78 -0.98
CA LEU A 79 -11.46 9.42 -1.85
C LEU A 79 -12.05 8.06 -1.48
N GLY A 80 -11.20 7.07 -1.22
CA GLY A 80 -11.59 5.68 -1.02
C GLY A 80 -12.36 5.45 0.28
N LEU A 81 -12.00 6.11 1.39
CA LEU A 81 -12.73 5.98 2.64
C LEU A 81 -14.16 6.51 2.55
N PRO A 82 -14.42 7.76 2.05
CA PRO A 82 -15.78 8.23 1.83
C PRO A 82 -16.58 7.39 0.82
N LEU A 83 -15.95 6.95 -0.28
CA LEU A 83 -16.59 6.08 -1.26
C LEU A 83 -16.95 4.72 -0.64
N GLY A 84 -16.08 4.13 0.17
CA GLY A 84 -16.35 2.89 0.91
C GLY A 84 -17.52 3.04 1.89
N TRP A 85 -17.57 4.15 2.61
CA TRP A 85 -18.69 4.48 3.47
C TRP A 85 -19.99 4.65 2.69
N TRP A 86 -19.96 5.36 1.54
CA TRP A 86 -21.12 5.55 0.68
C TRP A 86 -21.68 4.23 0.14
N VAL A 87 -20.84 3.31 -0.37
CA VAL A 87 -21.29 2.00 -0.86
C VAL A 87 -21.78 1.08 0.26
N CYS A 88 -21.32 1.29 1.49
CA CYS A 88 -21.87 0.59 2.67
C CYS A 88 -23.33 1.00 2.94
N ARG A 89 -23.68 2.25 2.69
CA ARG A 89 -25.01 2.83 2.95
C ARG A 89 -25.96 2.77 1.75
N SER A 90 -25.45 2.47 0.54
CA SER A 90 -26.22 2.54 -0.72
C SER A 90 -26.00 1.30 -1.59
N ALA A 91 -27.03 0.47 -1.72
CA ALA A 91 -26.99 -0.67 -2.65
C ALA A 91 -26.78 -0.22 -4.11
N ARG A 92 -27.41 0.90 -4.51
CA ARG A 92 -27.21 1.49 -5.86
C ARG A 92 -25.76 1.96 -6.04
N GLY A 93 -25.17 2.60 -5.01
CA GLY A 93 -23.77 3.01 -5.02
C GLY A 93 -22.84 1.80 -5.19
N ARG A 94 -23.10 0.71 -4.49
CA ARG A 94 -22.37 -0.54 -4.61
C ARG A 94 -22.42 -1.12 -6.03
N GLN A 95 -23.62 -1.20 -6.60
CA GLN A 95 -23.84 -1.73 -7.96
C GLN A 95 -23.21 -0.85 -9.05
N ALA A 96 -23.09 0.44 -8.84
CA ALA A 96 -22.49 1.35 -9.80
C ALA A 96 -20.93 1.41 -9.68
N LEU A 97 -20.40 1.49 -8.45
CA LEU A 97 -18.98 1.76 -8.24
C LEU A 97 -18.09 0.53 -8.46
N PHE A 98 -18.49 -0.65 -7.95
CA PHE A 98 -17.61 -1.83 -8.04
C PHE A 98 -17.34 -2.32 -9.45
N PRO A 99 -18.32 -2.34 -10.41
CA PRO A 99 -18.00 -2.67 -11.78
C PRO A 99 -16.96 -1.73 -12.39
N VAL A 100 -17.06 -0.42 -12.15
CA VAL A 100 -16.11 0.58 -12.65
C VAL A 100 -14.69 0.31 -12.07
N LEU A 101 -14.58 0.15 -10.74
CA LEU A 101 -13.31 -0.12 -10.11
C LEU A 101 -12.70 -1.46 -10.55
N ASN A 102 -13.54 -2.49 -10.76
CA ASN A 102 -13.08 -3.77 -11.26
C ASN A 102 -12.58 -3.67 -12.71
N ILE A 103 -13.29 -2.93 -13.59
CA ILE A 103 -12.85 -2.70 -14.97
C ILE A 103 -11.47 -2.01 -14.97
N ILE A 104 -11.28 -0.99 -14.15
CA ILE A 104 -9.97 -0.30 -14.02
C ILE A 104 -8.86 -1.30 -13.67
N GLN A 105 -9.13 -2.24 -12.76
CA GLN A 105 -8.15 -3.26 -12.34
C GLN A 105 -7.81 -4.27 -13.46
N THR A 106 -8.68 -4.43 -14.47
CA THR A 106 -8.40 -5.34 -15.60
C THR A 106 -7.54 -4.69 -16.68
N ILE A 107 -7.46 -3.37 -16.72
CA ILE A 107 -6.62 -2.66 -17.68
C ILE A 107 -5.14 -2.88 -17.29
N PRO A 108 -4.25 -3.33 -18.18
CA PRO A 108 -2.82 -3.38 -17.88
C PRO A 108 -2.26 -2.01 -17.47
N SER A 109 -1.43 -1.95 -16.41
CA SER A 109 -0.94 -0.67 -15.87
C SER A 109 -0.26 0.22 -16.91
N ILE A 110 0.56 -0.37 -17.78
CA ILE A 110 1.23 0.37 -18.87
C ILE A 110 0.20 0.96 -19.84
N ALA A 111 -0.86 0.22 -20.15
CA ALA A 111 -1.94 0.69 -21.02
C ALA A 111 -2.71 1.86 -20.37
N LEU A 112 -2.99 1.77 -19.06
CA LEU A 112 -3.65 2.87 -18.34
C LEU A 112 -2.79 4.13 -18.30
N PHE A 113 -1.47 4.00 -18.11
CA PHE A 113 -0.56 5.15 -18.22
C PHE A 113 -0.68 5.79 -19.60
N GLY A 114 -0.61 4.99 -20.67
CA GLY A 114 -0.76 5.48 -22.05
C GLY A 114 -2.09 6.17 -22.30
N LEU A 115 -3.21 5.61 -21.79
CA LEU A 115 -4.54 6.22 -21.92
C LEU A 115 -4.65 7.57 -21.22
N LEU A 116 -3.92 7.79 -20.13
CA LEU A 116 -3.92 9.05 -19.40
C LEU A 116 -3.02 10.12 -20.02
N MET A 117 -2.01 9.74 -20.81
CA MET A 117 -1.04 10.68 -21.39
C MET A 117 -1.71 11.68 -22.32
N ALA A 118 -2.54 11.26 -23.26
CA ALA A 118 -3.15 12.13 -24.24
C ALA A 118 -4.13 13.16 -23.63
N PRO A 119 -5.12 12.76 -22.80
CA PRO A 119 -6.00 13.73 -22.16
C PRO A 119 -5.27 14.72 -21.25
N LEU A 120 -4.23 14.27 -20.51
CA LEU A 120 -3.47 15.17 -19.65
C LEU A 120 -2.59 16.13 -20.44
N ALA A 121 -2.03 15.71 -21.59
CA ALA A 121 -1.32 16.58 -22.49
C ALA A 121 -2.25 17.67 -23.06
N LEU A 122 -3.45 17.30 -23.49
CA LEU A 122 -4.47 18.25 -23.96
C LEU A 122 -4.89 19.24 -22.87
N LEU A 123 -5.08 18.76 -21.63
CA LEU A 123 -5.39 19.63 -20.50
C LEU A 123 -4.24 20.62 -20.20
N ALA A 124 -3.00 20.15 -20.26
CA ALA A 124 -1.82 20.97 -20.02
C ALA A 124 -1.65 22.07 -21.09
N THR A 125 -1.98 21.78 -22.36
CA THR A 125 -1.95 22.79 -23.45
C THR A 125 -3.10 23.78 -23.34
N ALA A 126 -4.30 23.31 -22.96
CA ALA A 126 -5.48 24.16 -22.80
C ALA A 126 -5.40 25.07 -21.56
N TYR A 127 -4.76 24.60 -20.50
CA TYR A 127 -4.65 25.29 -19.21
C TYR A 127 -3.20 25.40 -18.73
N PRO A 128 -2.45 26.46 -19.13
CA PRO A 128 -1.03 26.61 -18.77
C PRO A 128 -0.75 26.63 -17.25
N ALA A 129 -1.76 26.95 -16.44
CA ALA A 129 -1.65 26.89 -15.00
C ALA A 129 -1.46 25.44 -14.47
N LEU A 130 -2.12 24.46 -15.11
CA LEU A 130 -1.97 23.04 -14.79
C LEU A 130 -0.58 22.53 -15.19
N ALA A 131 -0.08 22.96 -16.35
CA ALA A 131 1.28 22.63 -16.79
C ALA A 131 2.33 23.14 -15.79
N ARG A 132 2.18 24.38 -15.30
CA ARG A 132 3.04 24.95 -14.24
C ARG A 132 2.93 24.21 -12.89
N ALA A 133 1.78 23.63 -12.59
CA ALA A 133 1.57 22.78 -11.42
C ALA A 133 2.14 21.35 -11.60
N GLY A 134 2.82 21.05 -12.73
CA GLY A 134 3.41 19.74 -13.00
C GLY A 134 2.44 18.71 -13.59
N ILE A 135 1.22 19.13 -13.99
CA ILE A 135 0.27 18.27 -14.68
C ILE A 135 0.58 18.30 -16.17
N SER A 136 1.12 17.20 -16.66
CA SER A 136 1.49 17.01 -18.06
C SER A 136 1.12 15.61 -18.52
N GLY A 137 1.19 15.36 -19.84
CA GLY A 137 0.92 14.02 -20.39
C GLY A 137 2.00 12.99 -20.07
N VAL A 138 3.19 13.43 -19.62
CA VAL A 138 4.33 12.56 -19.28
C VAL A 138 4.81 12.87 -17.87
N GLY A 139 5.45 11.91 -17.21
CA GLY A 139 6.06 12.12 -15.90
C GLY A 139 5.14 11.73 -14.72
N MET A 140 5.19 12.51 -13.65
CA MET A 140 4.57 12.11 -12.38
C MET A 140 3.03 12.09 -12.42
N ALA A 141 2.41 13.06 -13.15
CA ALA A 141 0.96 13.24 -13.09
C ALA A 141 0.16 12.03 -13.60
N PRO A 142 0.37 11.51 -14.84
CA PRO A 142 -0.36 10.32 -15.28
C PRO A 142 -0.06 9.08 -14.42
N GLY A 143 1.18 8.95 -13.92
CA GLY A 143 1.56 7.87 -13.01
C GLY A 143 0.76 7.92 -11.71
N VAL A 144 0.74 9.05 -11.02
CA VAL A 144 0.02 9.23 -9.76
C VAL A 144 -1.49 9.00 -9.93
N ILE A 145 -2.09 9.55 -11.00
CA ILE A 145 -3.53 9.34 -11.28
C ILE A 145 -3.84 7.87 -11.48
N ALA A 146 -3.04 7.15 -12.25
CA ALA A 146 -3.23 5.72 -12.45
C ALA A 146 -3.07 4.93 -11.15
N LEU A 147 -2.06 5.27 -10.32
CA LEU A 147 -1.87 4.64 -9.02
C LEU A 147 -3.08 4.88 -8.10
N ILE A 148 -3.64 6.10 -8.09
CA ILE A 148 -4.87 6.41 -7.35
C ILE A 148 -5.99 5.47 -7.80
N LEU A 149 -6.24 5.38 -9.10
CA LEU A 149 -7.31 4.57 -9.67
C LEU A 149 -7.16 3.09 -9.31
N TYR A 150 -5.95 2.53 -9.38
CA TYR A 150 -5.68 1.16 -8.96
C TYR A 150 -5.84 0.93 -7.47
N SER A 151 -5.41 1.89 -6.65
CA SER A 151 -5.41 1.76 -5.20
C SER A 151 -6.77 2.03 -4.57
N LEU A 152 -7.72 2.61 -5.31
CA LEU A 152 -9.09 2.87 -4.82
C LEU A 152 -9.83 1.57 -4.46
N LEU A 153 -9.74 0.53 -5.29
CA LEU A 153 -10.50 -0.70 -5.07
C LEU A 153 -10.19 -1.37 -3.72
N PRO A 154 -8.93 -1.65 -3.35
CA PRO A 154 -8.63 -2.25 -2.05
C PRO A 154 -9.05 -1.38 -0.87
N VAL A 155 -8.95 -0.04 -0.97
CA VAL A 155 -9.41 0.87 0.10
C VAL A 155 -10.93 0.84 0.23
N VAL A 156 -11.67 0.95 -0.87
CA VAL A 156 -13.15 0.90 -0.88
C VAL A 156 -13.65 -0.45 -0.35
N ARG A 157 -13.05 -1.56 -0.79
CA ARG A 157 -13.40 -2.91 -0.29
C ARG A 157 -13.08 -3.08 1.19
N GLY A 158 -11.92 -2.63 1.64
CA GLY A 158 -11.52 -2.68 3.04
C GLY A 158 -12.45 -1.85 3.93
N THR A 159 -12.85 -0.66 3.46
CA THR A 159 -13.82 0.20 4.17
C THR A 159 -15.19 -0.45 4.26
N LEU A 160 -15.70 -0.97 3.15
CA LEU A 160 -16.98 -1.68 3.13
C LEU A 160 -16.96 -2.87 4.09
N ALA A 161 -15.97 -3.75 3.95
CA ALA A 161 -15.85 -4.95 4.79
C ALA A 161 -15.70 -4.60 6.27
N GLY A 162 -14.91 -3.56 6.59
CA GLY A 162 -14.74 -3.11 7.97
C GLY A 162 -16.03 -2.60 8.60
N LEU A 163 -16.81 -1.81 7.85
CA LEU A 163 -18.09 -1.29 8.35
C LEU A 163 -19.17 -2.37 8.41
N GLU A 164 -19.19 -3.33 7.49
CA GLU A 164 -20.18 -4.42 7.49
C GLU A 164 -19.98 -5.42 8.63
N GLN A 165 -18.74 -5.62 9.09
CA GLN A 165 -18.46 -6.54 10.21
C GLN A 165 -18.95 -6.02 11.57
N VAL A 166 -19.28 -4.72 11.72
CA VAL A 166 -19.78 -4.17 12.98
C VAL A 166 -21.17 -4.78 13.28
N PRO A 167 -21.33 -5.51 14.44
CA PRO A 167 -22.59 -6.18 14.73
C PRO A 167 -23.77 -5.22 14.85
N ALA A 168 -24.93 -5.61 14.31
CA ALA A 168 -26.15 -4.80 14.40
C ALA A 168 -26.54 -4.52 15.86
N ALA A 169 -26.40 -5.52 16.74
CA ALA A 169 -26.69 -5.38 18.17
C ALA A 169 -25.88 -4.27 18.85
N VAL A 170 -24.61 -4.08 18.46
CA VAL A 170 -23.76 -3.01 19.00
C VAL A 170 -24.27 -1.64 18.55
N ARG A 171 -24.71 -1.52 17.29
CA ARG A 171 -25.31 -0.28 16.77
C ARG A 171 -26.66 0.03 17.42
N GLU A 172 -27.47 -1.00 17.67
CA GLU A 172 -28.76 -0.85 18.37
C GLU A 172 -28.57 -0.46 19.82
N ALA A 173 -27.65 -1.09 20.55
CA ALA A 173 -27.30 -0.69 21.90
C ALA A 173 -26.84 0.78 21.99
N ALA A 174 -26.00 1.22 21.04
CA ALA A 174 -25.57 2.62 20.97
C ALA A 174 -26.75 3.58 20.72
N ARG A 175 -27.72 3.20 19.86
CA ARG A 175 -28.96 3.97 19.66
C ARG A 175 -29.81 4.01 20.94
N GLY A 176 -29.95 2.86 21.63
CA GLY A 176 -30.67 2.79 22.89
C GLY A 176 -30.07 3.68 23.99
N MET A 177 -28.77 3.91 23.98
CA MET A 177 -28.07 4.88 24.84
C MET A 177 -28.23 6.34 24.40
N GLY A 178 -29.03 6.63 23.37
CA GLY A 178 -29.28 8.00 22.89
C GLY A 178 -28.19 8.59 22.01
N MET A 179 -27.26 7.80 21.50
CA MET A 179 -26.21 8.30 20.59
C MET A 179 -26.78 8.71 19.24
N SER A 180 -26.39 9.89 18.75
CA SER A 180 -26.74 10.34 17.39
C SER A 180 -26.04 9.47 16.32
N PRO A 181 -26.56 9.42 15.07
CA PRO A 181 -25.95 8.63 13.99
C PRO A 181 -24.46 8.97 13.77
N LEU A 182 -24.08 10.23 13.92
CA LEU A 182 -22.70 10.69 13.77
C LEU A 182 -21.82 10.19 14.94
N GLN A 183 -22.36 10.20 16.16
CA GLN A 183 -21.67 9.65 17.34
C GLN A 183 -21.47 8.14 17.20
N ILE A 184 -22.48 7.40 16.71
CA ILE A 184 -22.37 5.98 16.44
C ILE A 184 -21.27 5.72 15.39
N PHE A 185 -21.24 6.49 14.30
CA PHE A 185 -20.21 6.36 13.29
C PHE A 185 -18.81 6.54 13.86
N TYR A 186 -18.50 7.68 14.49
CA TYR A 186 -17.14 7.98 14.94
C TYR A 186 -16.73 7.25 16.21
N ARG A 187 -17.65 6.93 17.14
CA ARG A 187 -17.32 6.34 18.43
C ARG A 187 -17.49 4.81 18.48
N VAL A 188 -18.24 4.24 17.53
CA VAL A 188 -18.55 2.80 17.52
C VAL A 188 -18.11 2.15 16.21
N GLU A 189 -18.65 2.61 15.07
CA GLU A 189 -18.40 1.93 13.79
C GLU A 189 -16.94 2.08 13.35
N VAL A 190 -16.38 3.30 13.35
CA VAL A 190 -15.00 3.53 12.89
C VAL A 190 -13.96 2.80 13.76
N PRO A 191 -13.98 2.87 15.10
CA PRO A 191 -13.02 2.13 15.92
C PRO A 191 -13.08 0.62 15.73
N LEU A 192 -14.27 0.04 15.64
CA LEU A 192 -14.45 -1.40 15.41
C LEU A 192 -14.06 -1.84 13.97
N ALA A 193 -14.29 -0.97 12.98
CA ALA A 193 -13.93 -1.21 11.60
C ALA A 193 -12.43 -0.99 11.32
N LEU A 194 -11.74 -0.21 12.15
CA LEU A 194 -10.40 0.33 11.91
C LEU A 194 -9.37 -0.75 11.53
N PRO A 195 -9.29 -1.92 12.17
CA PRO A 195 -8.33 -2.95 11.77
C PRO A 195 -8.50 -3.42 10.33
N VAL A 196 -9.74 -3.54 9.85
CA VAL A 196 -10.05 -3.98 8.48
C VAL A 196 -9.87 -2.84 7.47
N LEU A 197 -10.18 -1.60 7.86
CA LEU A 197 -9.85 -0.41 7.05
C LEU A 197 -8.33 -0.32 6.81
N LEU A 198 -7.55 -0.50 7.88
CA LEU A 198 -6.09 -0.51 7.80
C LEU A 198 -5.56 -1.65 6.94
N ALA A 199 -6.20 -2.82 6.95
CA ALA A 199 -5.83 -3.92 6.06
C ALA A 199 -6.07 -3.56 4.58
N GLY A 200 -7.16 -2.86 4.26
CA GLY A 200 -7.41 -2.30 2.93
C GLY A 200 -6.34 -1.27 2.50
N ALA A 201 -6.01 -0.34 3.41
CA ALA A 201 -4.97 0.66 3.18
C ALA A 201 -3.58 0.02 2.99
N ARG A 202 -3.24 -1.02 3.77
CA ARG A 202 -2.02 -1.83 3.63
C ARG A 202 -1.92 -2.43 2.22
N THR A 203 -2.99 -3.05 1.74
CA THR A 203 -3.03 -3.64 0.39
C THR A 203 -2.82 -2.57 -0.68
N ALA A 204 -3.50 -1.44 -0.56
CA ALA A 204 -3.34 -0.30 -1.47
C ALA A 204 -1.90 0.25 -1.48
N THR A 205 -1.28 0.37 -0.30
CA THR A 205 0.09 0.86 -0.17
C THR A 205 1.10 -0.08 -0.83
N ASN A 206 1.01 -1.38 -0.57
CA ASN A 206 1.91 -2.37 -1.17
C ASN A 206 1.75 -2.41 -2.71
N GLN A 207 0.51 -2.32 -3.20
CA GLN A 207 0.23 -2.21 -4.63
C GLN A 207 0.82 -0.93 -5.23
N ALA A 208 0.67 0.21 -4.56
CA ALA A 208 1.21 1.49 -5.01
C ALA A 208 2.75 1.48 -5.06
N ILE A 209 3.44 0.91 -4.05
CA ILE A 209 4.90 0.79 -4.04
C ILE A 209 5.38 -0.01 -5.26
N GLY A 210 4.77 -1.16 -5.54
CA GLY A 210 5.15 -1.99 -6.70
C GLY A 210 4.87 -1.28 -8.04
N LEU A 211 3.68 -0.71 -8.21
CA LEU A 211 3.29 -0.04 -9.44
C LEU A 211 4.04 1.28 -9.68
N ALA A 212 4.49 1.97 -8.61
CA ALA A 212 5.31 3.17 -8.74
C ALA A 212 6.62 2.92 -9.51
N ALA A 213 7.17 1.70 -9.46
CA ALA A 213 8.33 1.35 -10.26
C ALA A 213 8.03 1.44 -11.77
N VAL A 214 6.83 1.00 -12.19
CA VAL A 214 6.43 0.98 -13.60
C VAL A 214 6.19 2.39 -14.15
N THR A 215 5.87 3.37 -13.29
CA THR A 215 5.70 4.78 -13.71
C THR A 215 6.98 5.40 -14.27
N ALA A 216 8.13 4.80 -14.02
CA ALA A 216 9.41 5.24 -14.61
C ALA A 216 9.40 5.16 -16.14
N LEU A 217 8.64 4.21 -16.73
CA LEU A 217 8.50 4.08 -18.18
C LEU A 217 7.84 5.28 -18.85
N ILE A 218 7.08 6.06 -18.09
CA ILE A 218 6.45 7.29 -18.57
C ILE A 218 7.15 8.56 -18.04
N GLY A 219 8.39 8.41 -17.55
CA GLY A 219 9.21 9.52 -17.10
C GLY A 219 8.94 10.04 -15.69
N ALA A 220 8.21 9.29 -14.84
CA ALA A 220 7.98 9.70 -13.45
C ALA A 220 9.25 9.62 -12.58
N GLY A 221 10.24 8.81 -12.99
CA GLY A 221 11.48 8.62 -12.24
C GLY A 221 11.34 7.63 -11.09
N GLY A 222 12.10 7.85 -10.01
CA GLY A 222 12.12 6.98 -8.84
C GLY A 222 13.01 5.75 -9.03
N LEU A 223 12.93 4.80 -8.11
CA LEU A 223 13.73 3.55 -8.14
C LEU A 223 13.48 2.71 -9.38
N GLY A 224 12.30 2.82 -9.98
CA GLY A 224 11.98 2.18 -11.24
C GLY A 224 12.88 2.62 -12.39
N ALA A 225 13.35 3.86 -12.41
CA ALA A 225 14.25 4.35 -13.45
C ALA A 225 15.58 3.58 -13.43
N ILE A 226 16.18 3.39 -12.25
CA ILE A 226 17.42 2.62 -12.08
C ILE A 226 17.18 1.15 -12.48
N MET A 227 16.05 0.57 -12.07
CA MET A 227 15.68 -0.80 -12.41
C MET A 227 15.56 -1.00 -13.92
N PHE A 228 14.84 -0.12 -14.63
CA PHE A 228 14.63 -0.24 -16.08
C PHE A 228 15.90 0.10 -16.87
N GLU A 229 16.72 1.04 -16.41
CA GLU A 229 18.05 1.29 -16.98
C GLU A 229 18.90 0.02 -16.95
N GLY A 230 18.94 -0.67 -15.79
CA GLY A 230 19.61 -1.96 -15.66
C GLY A 230 19.01 -3.04 -16.56
N LEU A 231 17.69 -3.08 -16.72
CA LEU A 231 17.00 -4.04 -17.56
C LEU A 231 17.34 -3.83 -19.04
N PHE A 232 17.32 -2.59 -19.54
CA PHE A 232 17.60 -2.27 -20.93
C PHE A 232 19.08 -2.40 -21.30
N SER A 233 19.99 -2.16 -20.32
CA SER A 233 21.43 -2.34 -20.50
C SER A 233 21.93 -3.76 -20.15
N SER A 234 21.03 -4.68 -19.76
CA SER A 234 21.38 -6.04 -19.28
C SER A 234 22.33 -6.02 -18.05
N ALA A 235 22.34 -4.92 -17.30
CA ALA A 235 23.16 -4.73 -16.11
C ALA A 235 22.41 -5.23 -14.86
N HIS A 236 22.60 -6.53 -14.53
CA HIS A 236 21.89 -7.18 -13.40
C HIS A 236 22.13 -6.48 -12.04
N GLY A 237 23.32 -5.87 -11.83
CA GLY A 237 23.63 -5.08 -10.63
C GLY A 237 22.72 -3.88 -10.48
N LEU A 238 22.47 -3.13 -11.55
CA LEU A 238 21.54 -2.00 -11.58
C LEU A 238 20.08 -2.44 -11.37
N VAL A 239 19.67 -3.57 -11.98
CA VAL A 239 18.32 -4.11 -11.72
C VAL A 239 18.12 -4.37 -10.24
N LEU A 240 19.09 -5.06 -9.60
CA LEU A 240 19.04 -5.35 -8.17
C LEU A 240 19.07 -4.07 -7.33
N LEU A 241 19.87 -3.07 -7.73
CA LEU A 241 19.95 -1.77 -7.06
C LEU A 241 18.59 -1.04 -7.07
N GLY A 242 17.81 -1.18 -8.13
CA GLY A 242 16.45 -0.63 -8.19
C GLY A 242 15.42 -1.48 -7.42
N VAL A 243 15.46 -2.82 -7.59
CA VAL A 243 14.42 -3.73 -7.05
C VAL A 243 14.53 -3.91 -5.54
N LEU A 244 15.75 -4.11 -4.98
CA LEU A 244 15.89 -4.40 -3.54
C LEU A 244 15.34 -3.30 -2.63
N PRO A 245 15.59 -1.99 -2.88
CA PRO A 245 14.97 -0.94 -2.10
C PRO A 245 13.44 -0.87 -2.24
N ILE A 246 12.88 -1.16 -3.42
CA ILE A 246 11.42 -1.24 -3.62
C ILE A 246 10.82 -2.33 -2.74
N VAL A 247 11.42 -3.54 -2.75
CA VAL A 247 11.00 -4.65 -1.89
C VAL A 247 11.15 -4.28 -0.41
N ALA A 248 12.26 -3.66 -0.03
CA ALA A 248 12.48 -3.21 1.34
C ALA A 248 11.42 -2.20 1.80
N LEU A 249 11.08 -1.21 0.95
CA LEU A 249 10.01 -0.25 1.22
C LEU A 249 8.64 -0.95 1.39
N ALA A 250 8.34 -1.93 0.54
CA ALA A 250 7.09 -2.71 0.65
C ALA A 250 7.04 -3.51 1.96
N VAL A 251 8.12 -4.17 2.34
CA VAL A 251 8.22 -4.93 3.61
C VAL A 251 8.11 -4.01 4.82
N LEU A 252 8.76 -2.85 4.79
CA LEU A 252 8.67 -1.84 5.86
C LEU A 252 7.23 -1.32 6.01
N ALA A 253 6.59 -0.94 4.89
CA ALA A 253 5.21 -0.48 4.89
C ALA A 253 4.26 -1.58 5.40
N ASP A 254 4.41 -2.80 4.91
CA ASP A 254 3.63 -3.97 5.32
C ASP A 254 3.73 -4.23 6.82
N THR A 255 4.95 -4.17 7.35
CA THR A 255 5.21 -4.35 8.77
C THR A 255 4.63 -3.22 9.61
N ALA A 256 4.78 -1.97 9.17
CA ALA A 256 4.20 -0.81 9.85
C ALA A 256 2.67 -0.92 9.96
N PHE A 257 2.00 -1.33 8.88
CA PHE A 257 0.55 -1.58 8.90
C PHE A 257 0.17 -2.76 9.81
N LYS A 258 0.95 -3.86 9.83
CA LYS A 258 0.70 -4.99 10.75
C LYS A 258 0.76 -4.53 12.20
N VAL A 259 1.80 -3.79 12.57
CA VAL A 259 1.94 -3.23 13.92
C VAL A 259 0.75 -2.35 14.26
N LEU A 260 0.37 -1.45 13.35
CA LEU A 260 -0.75 -0.54 13.56
C LEU A 260 -2.08 -1.31 13.73
N ILE A 261 -2.33 -2.33 12.92
CA ILE A 261 -3.52 -3.19 13.04
C ILE A 261 -3.52 -3.92 14.40
N THR A 262 -2.39 -4.49 14.82
CA THR A 262 -2.29 -5.20 16.10
C THR A 262 -2.56 -4.28 17.29
N VAL A 263 -2.03 -3.06 17.26
CA VAL A 263 -2.26 -2.05 18.31
C VAL A 263 -3.74 -1.64 18.37
N THR A 264 -4.41 -1.53 17.22
CA THR A 264 -5.83 -1.14 17.17
C THR A 264 -6.79 -2.26 17.58
N GLN A 265 -6.38 -3.54 17.48
CA GLN A 265 -7.19 -4.68 17.91
C GLN A 265 -7.24 -4.85 19.43
N GLY A 266 -6.33 -4.20 20.18
CA GLY A 266 -6.20 -4.40 21.64
C GLY A 266 -5.76 -5.82 22.01
N PRO A 267 -5.48 -6.10 23.29
CA PRO A 267 -5.28 -7.47 23.74
C PRO A 267 -6.61 -8.22 23.53
N GLN A 268 -6.61 -9.22 22.64
CA GLN A 268 -7.73 -10.15 22.54
C GLN A 268 -7.80 -10.89 23.87
N THR A 269 -8.57 -10.34 24.81
CA THR A 269 -9.03 -11.09 25.97
C THR A 269 -9.83 -12.26 25.39
N GLY A 270 -9.25 -13.47 25.50
CA GLY A 270 -9.84 -14.69 24.98
C GLY A 270 -11.23 -14.94 25.57
N LEU A 271 -12.22 -14.33 24.98
CA LEU A 271 -13.57 -14.89 24.98
C LEU A 271 -13.51 -16.10 24.02
N ALA A 272 -12.88 -17.17 24.50
CA ALA A 272 -13.20 -18.50 24.02
C ALA A 272 -14.74 -18.58 24.10
N ILE A 273 -15.38 -18.55 22.93
CA ILE A 273 -16.78 -18.96 22.82
C ILE A 273 -16.76 -20.39 23.33
N GLY A 274 -17.24 -20.58 24.58
CA GLY A 274 -17.38 -21.89 25.18
C GLY A 274 -18.16 -22.78 24.20
N PRO A 275 -17.94 -24.11 24.23
CA PRO A 275 -18.62 -25.01 23.32
C PRO A 275 -20.13 -24.74 23.39
N GLN A 276 -20.73 -24.48 22.21
CA GLN A 276 -22.18 -24.33 22.11
C GLN A 276 -22.85 -25.53 22.79
N PRO A 277 -23.79 -25.32 23.71
CA PRO A 277 -24.54 -26.42 24.26
C PRO A 277 -25.22 -27.18 23.11
N ALA A 278 -24.94 -28.49 23.06
CA ALA A 278 -25.60 -29.39 22.11
C ALA A 278 -27.11 -29.19 22.20
N LEU A 279 -27.78 -28.89 21.08
CA LEU A 279 -29.22 -28.88 21.01
C LEU A 279 -29.75 -30.26 21.45
N PRO A 280 -30.72 -30.35 22.35
CA PRO A 280 -31.31 -31.60 22.73
C PRO A 280 -32.02 -32.27 21.53
N PRO A 281 -32.10 -33.61 21.49
CA PRO A 281 -32.63 -34.37 20.38
C PRO A 281 -34.12 -34.13 20.11
#